data_d6cb28a0381f78a1cb99813197a93942
#
_entry.id   d6cb28a0381f78a1cb99813197a93942
#
_cell.length_a   1.000
_cell.length_b   1.000
_cell.length_c   1.000
_cell.angle_alpha   90.00
_cell.angle_beta   90.00
_cell.angle_gamma   90.00
#
_symmetry.space_group_name_H-M   'P 1'
#
loop_
_entity.id
_entity.type
_entity.pdbx_description
1 polymer ?
#
loop_
_entity_poly.entity_id
_entity_poly.type
_entity_poly.pdbx_seq_one_letter_code
_entity_poly.pdbx_strand_id
1 'polypeptide(L)'
;YFDESSADAQLHKALSAQFPDHYVSFADTSADGSVILFSVASDRDPGSYYLLDRKTMKADLLFSALERIDPEQMAPRQPISFKARDGLELHGYLTMPAGAGKPPLVLMPHGGPHGPYDDWFYDNDAQFLASRGYAVLQVNFRGSGGRGEAFLQAGAEVGQVGGGRLEH
;
A
#
# COMPACT_ATOMS: atom_id res chain seq x y z
N TYR A 1 -4.87 5.54 16.99
CA TYR A 1 -4.66 4.84 18.28
C TYR A 1 -5.95 4.85 19.08
N PHE A 2 -6.27 3.75 19.77
CA PHE A 2 -7.40 3.71 20.72
C PHE A 2 -7.10 4.52 21.99
N ASP A 3 -5.85 4.49 22.44
CA ASP A 3 -5.33 5.29 23.53
C ASP A 3 -4.03 5.97 23.11
N GLU A 4 -4.11 7.26 22.85
CA GLU A 4 -2.96 8.07 22.44
C GLU A 4 -1.95 8.31 23.56
N SER A 5 -2.34 8.12 24.81
CA SER A 5 -1.49 8.27 25.98
C SER A 5 -0.66 7.02 26.29
N SER A 6 -0.98 5.89 25.68
CA SER A 6 -0.25 4.64 25.90
C SER A 6 1.22 4.75 25.49
N ALA A 7 2.08 4.04 26.22
CA ALA A 7 3.51 4.02 25.94
C ALA A 7 3.83 3.57 24.51
N ASP A 8 3.07 2.62 23.99
CA ASP A 8 3.24 2.11 22.62
C ASP A 8 2.81 3.14 21.57
N ALA A 9 1.74 3.89 21.81
CA ALA A 9 1.32 4.95 20.91
C ALA A 9 2.36 6.08 20.85
N GLN A 10 2.90 6.48 22.00
CA GLN A 10 3.94 7.50 22.08
C GLN A 10 5.25 7.03 21.41
N LEU A 11 5.64 5.77 21.64
CA LEU A 11 6.79 5.16 20.99
C LEU A 11 6.62 5.12 19.48
N HIS A 12 5.46 4.67 19.00
CA HIS A 12 5.17 4.62 17.57
C HIS A 12 5.22 6.02 16.93
N LYS A 13 4.65 7.04 17.59
CA LYS A 13 4.75 8.45 17.14
C LYS A 13 6.20 8.93 17.06
N ALA A 14 7.00 8.58 18.08
CA ALA A 14 8.41 8.97 18.11
C ALA A 14 9.23 8.28 17.00
N LEU A 15 8.97 6.99 16.74
CA LEU A 15 9.61 6.26 15.64
C LEU A 15 9.15 6.80 14.27
N SER A 16 7.86 7.04 14.08
CA SER A 16 7.33 7.60 12.82
C SER A 16 7.95 8.97 12.51
N ALA A 17 8.27 9.76 13.52
CA ALA A 17 8.95 11.05 13.32
C ALA A 17 10.40 10.91 12.86
N GLN A 18 11.06 9.77 13.07
CA GLN A 18 12.42 9.49 12.60
C GLN A 18 12.45 9.01 11.14
N PHE A 19 11.31 8.55 10.62
CA PHE A 19 11.18 8.04 9.27
C PHE A 19 10.09 8.82 8.50
N PRO A 20 10.36 10.09 8.16
CA PRO A 20 9.41 10.89 7.39
C PRO A 20 9.09 10.18 6.06
N ASP A 21 7.86 10.31 5.58
CA ASP A 21 7.37 9.72 4.34
C ASP A 21 7.37 8.17 4.30
N HIS A 22 7.57 7.52 5.45
CA HIS A 22 7.48 6.07 5.58
C HIS A 22 6.40 5.69 6.60
N TYR A 23 5.89 4.50 6.42
CA TYR A 23 4.99 3.85 7.37
C TYR A 23 5.80 2.96 8.30
N VAL A 24 5.68 3.22 9.59
CA VAL A 24 6.28 2.39 10.65
C VAL A 24 5.22 1.42 11.16
N SER A 25 5.55 0.15 11.26
CA SER A 25 4.66 -0.88 11.80
C SER A 25 5.37 -1.76 12.81
N PHE A 26 4.77 -1.95 13.98
CA PHE A 26 5.24 -2.95 14.94
C PHE A 26 4.83 -4.33 14.43
N ALA A 27 5.82 -5.18 14.16
CA ALA A 27 5.62 -6.51 13.62
C ALA A 27 5.51 -7.55 14.74
N ASP A 28 6.33 -7.43 15.79
CA ASP A 28 6.34 -8.34 16.92
C ASP A 28 7.00 -7.71 18.16
N THR A 29 6.83 -8.35 19.31
CA THR A 29 7.45 -7.93 20.58
C THR A 29 7.91 -9.16 21.35
N SER A 30 9.11 -9.09 21.96
CA SER A 30 9.61 -10.15 22.81
C SER A 30 8.67 -10.44 23.98
N ALA A 31 8.67 -11.68 24.49
CA ALA A 31 7.76 -12.14 25.56
C ALA A 31 7.82 -11.28 26.83
N ASP A 32 8.97 -10.68 27.13
CA ASP A 32 9.19 -9.78 28.26
C ASP A 32 8.91 -8.29 27.92
N GLY A 33 8.53 -8.01 26.67
CA GLY A 33 8.25 -6.67 26.19
C GLY A 33 9.46 -5.76 26.00
N SER A 34 10.69 -6.27 26.18
CA SER A 34 11.92 -5.45 26.18
C SER A 34 12.41 -5.11 24.77
N VAL A 35 12.09 -5.92 23.77
CA VAL A 35 12.52 -5.75 22.39
C VAL A 35 11.31 -5.70 21.46
N ILE A 36 11.30 -4.77 20.54
CA ILE A 36 10.29 -4.67 19.49
C ILE A 36 10.93 -4.89 18.13
N LEU A 37 10.34 -5.78 17.34
CA LEU A 37 10.56 -5.86 15.91
C LEU A 37 9.61 -4.88 15.21
N PHE A 38 10.15 -3.95 14.45
CA PHE A 38 9.33 -3.06 13.64
C PHE A 38 9.85 -2.98 12.20
N SER A 39 8.95 -2.66 11.29
CA SER A 39 9.26 -2.44 9.88
C SER A 39 9.01 -0.98 9.50
N VAL A 40 9.77 -0.53 8.52
CA VAL A 40 9.65 0.79 7.90
C VAL A 40 9.55 0.58 6.39
N ALA A 41 8.50 1.07 5.75
CA ALA A 41 8.28 0.89 4.32
C ALA A 41 7.54 2.09 3.72
N SER A 42 7.64 2.26 2.39
CA SER A 42 6.89 3.30 1.66
C SER A 42 6.47 2.80 0.28
N ASP A 43 5.90 3.68 -0.51
CA ASP A 43 5.59 3.44 -1.93
C ASP A 43 6.83 3.23 -2.80
N ARG A 44 8.00 3.71 -2.34
CA ARG A 44 9.28 3.61 -3.04
C ARG A 44 10.28 2.68 -2.34
N ASP A 45 10.08 2.43 -1.04
CA ASP A 45 10.93 1.56 -0.24
C ASP A 45 10.22 0.24 0.05
N PRO A 46 10.74 -0.91 -0.44
CA PRO A 46 10.18 -2.23 -0.18
C PRO A 46 10.10 -2.59 1.31
N GLY A 47 10.88 -1.91 2.13
CA GLY A 47 10.88 -2.03 3.57
C GLY A 47 12.17 -2.52 4.17
N SER A 48 12.38 -2.10 5.40
CA SER A 48 13.50 -2.51 6.25
C SER A 48 12.99 -2.89 7.64
N TYR A 49 13.64 -3.88 8.25
CA TYR A 49 13.28 -4.41 9.55
C TYR A 49 14.33 -4.06 10.59
N TYR A 50 13.86 -3.63 11.76
CA TYR A 50 14.68 -3.14 12.87
C TYR A 50 14.32 -3.84 14.17
N LEU A 51 15.32 -4.04 15.04
CA LEU A 51 15.09 -4.37 16.44
C LEU A 51 15.33 -3.15 17.30
N LEU A 52 14.30 -2.77 18.07
CA LEU A 52 14.39 -1.71 19.07
C LEU A 52 14.52 -2.31 20.47
N ASP A 53 15.59 -1.97 21.18
CA ASP A 53 15.71 -2.18 22.61
C ASP A 53 15.02 -1.04 23.35
N ARG A 54 13.95 -1.36 24.09
CA ARG A 54 13.13 -0.36 24.82
C ARG A 54 13.86 0.31 25.98
N LYS A 55 14.90 -0.32 26.55
CA LYS A 55 15.65 0.23 27.67
C LYS A 55 16.63 1.29 27.21
N THR A 56 17.32 0.99 26.12
CA THR A 56 18.35 1.88 25.57
C THR A 56 17.80 2.83 24.52
N MET A 57 16.59 2.58 24.02
CA MET A 57 15.96 3.27 22.87
C MET A 57 16.83 3.24 21.61
N LYS A 58 17.63 2.18 21.46
CA LYS A 58 18.47 1.96 20.29
C LYS A 58 17.78 0.99 19.34
N ALA A 59 17.69 1.38 18.07
CA ALA A 59 17.20 0.53 17.00
C ALA A 59 18.37 0.10 16.10
N ASP A 60 18.52 -1.19 15.91
CA ASP A 60 19.52 -1.76 15.00
C ASP A 60 18.80 -2.35 13.76
N LEU A 61 19.29 -2.00 12.57
CA LEU A 61 18.82 -2.57 11.32
C LEU A 61 19.15 -4.06 11.27
N LEU A 62 18.15 -4.90 11.00
CA LEU A 62 18.34 -6.33 10.78
C LEU A 62 18.61 -6.64 9.31
N PHE A 63 17.69 -6.24 8.45
CA PHE A 63 17.79 -6.44 6.99
C PHE A 63 16.83 -5.54 6.25
N SER A 64 17.10 -5.33 4.97
CA SER A 64 16.16 -4.73 4.02
C SER A 64 15.50 -5.82 3.18
N ALA A 65 14.19 -5.68 2.90
CA ALA A 65 13.40 -6.66 2.16
C ALA A 65 13.96 -6.91 0.75
N LEU A 66 14.44 -5.86 0.09
CA LEU A 66 15.09 -5.92 -1.23
C LEU A 66 16.34 -5.03 -1.24
N GLU A 67 17.48 -5.57 -0.87
CA GLU A 67 18.74 -4.83 -0.71
C GLU A 67 19.25 -4.12 -1.98
N ARG A 68 18.81 -4.56 -3.17
CA ARG A 68 19.25 -4.00 -4.45
C ARG A 68 18.36 -2.87 -4.98
N ILE A 69 17.29 -2.57 -4.27
CA ILE A 69 16.40 -1.46 -4.63
C ILE A 69 16.89 -0.19 -3.95
N ASP A 70 17.13 0.82 -4.76
CA ASP A 70 17.43 2.18 -4.30
C ASP A 70 16.12 2.99 -4.31
N PRO A 71 15.54 3.33 -3.14
CA PRO A 71 14.29 4.06 -3.06
C PRO A 71 14.29 5.43 -3.77
N GLU A 72 15.46 6.07 -3.90
CA GLU A 72 15.59 7.36 -4.59
C GLU A 72 15.38 7.25 -6.10
N GLN A 73 15.54 6.04 -6.65
CA GLN A 73 15.31 5.78 -8.08
C GLN A 73 13.90 5.28 -8.37
N MET A 74 13.11 5.01 -7.34
CA MET A 74 11.75 4.48 -7.50
C MET A 74 10.73 5.57 -7.76
N ALA A 75 9.73 5.23 -8.55
CA ALA A 75 8.65 6.14 -8.92
C ALA A 75 7.64 6.29 -7.77
N PRO A 76 7.17 7.51 -7.45
CA PRO A 76 6.15 7.70 -6.43
C PRO A 76 4.80 7.14 -6.86
N ARG A 77 4.05 6.54 -5.93
CA ARG A 77 2.68 6.06 -6.10
C ARG A 77 1.71 7.09 -5.56
N GLN A 78 1.02 7.76 -6.45
CA GLN A 78 0.06 8.81 -6.10
C GLN A 78 -1.33 8.21 -5.91
N PRO A 79 -1.98 8.40 -4.75
CA PRO A 79 -3.38 8.04 -4.58
C PRO A 79 -4.24 8.93 -5.48
N ILE A 80 -5.19 8.31 -6.18
CA ILE A 80 -6.14 9.01 -7.03
C ILE A 80 -7.56 8.57 -6.72
N SER A 81 -8.53 9.42 -7.04
CA SER A 81 -9.94 9.05 -7.08
C SER A 81 -10.63 9.63 -8.31
N PHE A 82 -11.63 8.93 -8.80
CA PHE A 82 -12.45 9.35 -9.92
C PHE A 82 -13.82 8.67 -9.88
N LYS A 83 -14.79 9.23 -10.60
CA LYS A 83 -16.15 8.68 -10.66
C LYS A 83 -16.29 7.69 -11.81
N ALA A 84 -16.87 6.53 -11.52
CA ALA A 84 -17.37 5.60 -12.53
C ALA A 84 -18.58 6.20 -13.28
N ARG A 85 -19.02 5.56 -14.37
CA ARG A 85 -20.13 6.03 -15.20
C ARG A 85 -21.45 6.20 -14.45
N ASP A 86 -21.67 5.41 -13.41
CA ASP A 86 -22.85 5.42 -12.54
C ASP A 86 -22.70 6.35 -11.31
N GLY A 87 -21.57 7.07 -11.23
CA GLY A 87 -21.30 8.02 -10.16
C GLY A 87 -20.57 7.44 -8.94
N LEU A 88 -20.37 6.11 -8.86
CA LEU A 88 -19.61 5.51 -7.77
C LEU A 88 -18.15 6.04 -7.78
N GLU A 89 -17.69 6.50 -6.63
CA GLU A 89 -16.30 6.92 -6.49
C GLU A 89 -15.36 5.71 -6.43
N LEU A 90 -14.41 5.65 -7.36
CA LEU A 90 -13.36 4.66 -7.41
C LEU A 90 -12.06 5.28 -6.95
N HIS A 91 -11.22 4.45 -6.36
CA HIS A 91 -9.92 4.85 -5.84
C HIS A 91 -8.84 3.97 -6.46
N GLY A 92 -7.61 4.47 -6.47
CA GLY A 92 -6.49 3.71 -7.00
C GLY A 92 -5.18 4.42 -6.77
N TYR A 93 -4.15 3.89 -7.40
CA TYR A 93 -2.80 4.42 -7.33
C TYR A 93 -2.24 4.60 -8.73
N LEU A 94 -1.67 5.76 -8.98
CA LEU A 94 -0.97 6.08 -10.22
C LEU A 94 0.54 6.15 -9.94
N THR A 95 1.29 5.25 -10.55
CA THR A 95 2.75 5.27 -10.52
C THR A 95 3.25 5.90 -11.82
N MET A 96 3.91 7.05 -11.72
CA MET A 96 4.39 7.80 -12.87
C MET A 96 5.88 7.59 -13.07
N PRO A 97 6.34 7.31 -14.30
CA PRO A 97 7.77 7.21 -14.59
C PRO A 97 8.47 8.55 -14.37
N ALA A 98 9.76 8.53 -14.12
CA ALA A 98 10.58 9.75 -14.09
C ALA A 98 10.58 10.44 -15.46
N GLY A 99 10.60 11.77 -15.44
CA GLY A 99 10.56 12.57 -16.65
C GLY A 99 9.16 13.08 -16.97
N ALA A 100 9.10 14.28 -17.56
CA ALA A 100 7.83 14.89 -17.93
C ALA A 100 7.32 14.34 -19.27
N GLY A 101 6.01 14.38 -19.47
CA GLY A 101 5.38 14.04 -20.73
C GLY A 101 4.08 13.25 -20.56
N LYS A 102 3.66 12.60 -21.64
CA LYS A 102 2.51 11.73 -21.68
C LYS A 102 2.98 10.30 -21.91
N PRO A 103 3.42 9.57 -20.85
CA PRO A 103 3.86 8.21 -21.00
C PRO A 103 2.69 7.33 -21.42
N PRO A 104 2.93 6.20 -22.10
CA PRO A 104 1.90 5.20 -22.34
C PRO A 104 1.42 4.67 -20.99
N LEU A 105 0.10 4.44 -20.87
CA LEU A 105 -0.55 3.98 -19.65
C LEU A 105 -0.77 2.47 -19.69
N VAL A 106 -0.37 1.80 -18.63
CA VAL A 106 -0.74 0.40 -18.33
C VAL A 106 -1.80 0.42 -17.23
N LEU A 107 -2.97 -0.14 -17.51
CA LEU A 107 -3.98 -0.43 -16.50
C LEU A 107 -3.70 -1.82 -15.93
N MET A 108 -3.46 -1.89 -14.63
CA MET A 108 -3.09 -3.13 -13.93
C MET A 108 -4.09 -3.37 -12.78
N PRO A 109 -5.24 -3.99 -13.04
CA PRO A 109 -6.21 -4.31 -12.01
C PRO A 109 -5.73 -5.52 -11.19
N HIS A 110 -5.93 -5.48 -9.87
CA HIS A 110 -5.70 -6.63 -9.00
C HIS A 110 -6.67 -7.79 -9.31
N GLY A 111 -6.31 -9.00 -8.89
CA GLY A 111 -7.16 -10.17 -8.96
C GLY A 111 -8.34 -10.10 -7.97
N GLY A 112 -9.22 -11.08 -8.04
CA GLY A 112 -10.38 -11.15 -7.15
C GLY A 112 -11.56 -11.80 -7.85
N PRO A 113 -12.83 -11.34 -7.68
CA PRO A 113 -13.22 -9.91 -7.59
C PRO A 113 -13.44 -9.36 -6.19
N HIS A 114 -13.64 -10.19 -5.16
CA HIS A 114 -14.06 -9.70 -3.85
C HIS A 114 -12.94 -9.81 -2.80
N GLY A 115 -12.68 -8.72 -2.09
CA GLY A 115 -11.77 -8.65 -0.97
C GLY A 115 -10.37 -8.14 -1.26
N PRO A 116 -9.63 -8.63 -2.27
CA PRO A 116 -8.33 -8.05 -2.62
C PRO A 116 -8.43 -6.56 -2.95
N TYR A 117 -7.33 -5.85 -2.74
CA TYR A 117 -7.19 -4.43 -3.10
C TYR A 117 -5.71 -4.08 -3.25
N ASP A 118 -5.44 -3.06 -4.07
CA ASP A 118 -4.14 -2.42 -4.13
C ASP A 118 -4.00 -1.42 -2.99
N ASP A 119 -2.82 -1.36 -2.39
CA ASP A 119 -2.47 -0.43 -1.35
C ASP A 119 -1.39 0.57 -1.79
N TRP A 120 -0.97 1.45 -0.88
CA TRP A 120 0.01 2.48 -1.18
C TRP A 120 1.45 1.96 -1.21
N PHE A 121 1.74 0.80 -0.66
CA PHE A 121 3.12 0.32 -0.50
C PHE A 121 3.81 0.00 -1.82
N TYR A 122 5.12 -0.27 -1.73
CA TYR A 122 5.96 -0.65 -2.86
C TYR A 122 5.37 -1.85 -3.62
N ASP A 123 5.31 -1.72 -4.94
CA ASP A 123 4.80 -2.76 -5.83
C ASP A 123 5.84 -3.04 -6.92
N ASN A 124 6.35 -4.27 -6.98
CA ASN A 124 7.40 -4.68 -7.90
C ASN A 124 7.04 -4.45 -9.37
N ASP A 125 5.81 -4.82 -9.75
CA ASP A 125 5.38 -4.78 -11.14
C ASP A 125 5.15 -3.34 -11.60
N ALA A 126 4.51 -2.52 -10.76
CA ALA A 126 4.32 -1.10 -11.03
C ALA A 126 5.66 -0.37 -11.14
N GLN A 127 6.61 -0.64 -10.24
CA GLN A 127 7.94 -0.03 -10.28
C GLN A 127 8.76 -0.50 -11.49
N PHE A 128 8.67 -1.79 -11.82
CA PHE A 128 9.33 -2.31 -13.02
C PHE A 128 8.82 -1.63 -14.29
N LEU A 129 7.50 -1.52 -14.46
CA LEU A 129 6.91 -0.84 -15.62
C LEU A 129 7.24 0.64 -15.64
N ALA A 130 7.19 1.32 -14.50
CA ALA A 130 7.56 2.74 -14.40
C ALA A 130 9.02 2.96 -14.77
N SER A 131 9.94 2.09 -14.38
CA SER A 131 11.36 2.16 -14.76
C SER A 131 11.58 2.01 -16.26
N ARG A 132 10.60 1.48 -17.01
CA ARG A 132 10.61 1.33 -18.47
C ARG A 132 9.84 2.44 -19.20
N GLY A 133 9.39 3.45 -18.47
CA GLY A 133 8.73 4.63 -19.04
C GLY A 133 7.22 4.53 -19.18
N TYR A 134 6.57 3.57 -18.52
CA TYR A 134 5.11 3.45 -18.51
C TYR A 134 4.51 4.10 -17.26
N ALA A 135 3.41 4.82 -17.44
CA ALA A 135 2.54 5.12 -16.29
C ALA A 135 1.73 3.85 -15.95
N VAL A 136 1.58 3.55 -14.65
CA VAL A 136 0.82 2.39 -14.19
C VAL A 136 -0.33 2.84 -13.33
N LEU A 137 -1.54 2.44 -13.72
CA LEU A 137 -2.77 2.72 -13.00
C LEU A 137 -3.32 1.43 -12.38
N GLN A 138 -3.33 1.36 -11.07
CA GLN A 138 -3.95 0.30 -10.28
C GLN A 138 -5.24 0.85 -9.66
N VAL A 139 -6.38 0.22 -9.98
CA VAL A 139 -7.70 0.70 -9.57
C VAL A 139 -8.35 -0.28 -8.62
N ASN A 140 -8.67 0.19 -7.43
CA ASN A 140 -9.59 -0.50 -6.54
C ASN A 140 -11.02 -0.31 -7.06
N PHE A 141 -11.43 -1.26 -7.91
CA PHE A 141 -12.76 -1.29 -8.49
C PHE A 141 -13.80 -1.76 -7.47
N ARG A 142 -15.09 -1.61 -7.79
CA ARG A 142 -16.17 -2.10 -6.91
C ARG A 142 -16.00 -3.60 -6.60
N GLY A 143 -16.16 -3.97 -5.35
CA GLY A 143 -15.84 -5.31 -4.84
C GLY A 143 -14.46 -5.42 -4.21
N SER A 144 -13.57 -4.42 -4.37
CA SER A 144 -12.30 -4.37 -3.66
C SER A 144 -12.51 -4.15 -2.17
N GLY A 145 -11.58 -4.69 -1.35
CA GLY A 145 -11.55 -4.50 0.09
C GLY A 145 -11.11 -3.09 0.52
N GLY A 146 -11.03 -2.89 1.85
CA GLY A 146 -10.44 -1.69 2.45
C GLY A 146 -11.31 -0.42 2.40
N ARG A 147 -12.51 -0.47 1.79
CA ARG A 147 -13.43 0.68 1.62
C ARG A 147 -14.81 0.49 2.24
N GLY A 148 -14.95 -0.49 3.12
CA GLY A 148 -16.20 -0.81 3.81
C GLY A 148 -17.13 -1.74 3.03
N GLU A 149 -18.14 -2.24 3.74
CA GLU A 149 -19.05 -3.27 3.26
C GLU A 149 -19.83 -2.85 2.00
N ALA A 150 -20.31 -1.60 1.96
CA ALA A 150 -21.10 -1.12 0.81
C ALA A 150 -20.28 -1.15 -0.50
N PHE A 151 -19.00 -0.79 -0.45
CA PHE A 151 -18.14 -0.83 -1.62
C PHE A 151 -17.81 -2.26 -2.05
N LEU A 152 -17.61 -3.16 -1.08
CA LEU A 152 -17.40 -4.58 -1.31
C LEU A 152 -18.63 -5.22 -1.98
N GLN A 153 -19.82 -4.97 -1.46
CA GLN A 153 -21.08 -5.53 -1.99
C GLN A 153 -21.46 -4.95 -3.37
N ALA A 154 -21.09 -3.71 -3.67
CA ALA A 154 -21.30 -3.13 -4.99
C ALA A 154 -20.68 -3.93 -6.15
N GLY A 155 -19.66 -4.77 -5.86
CA GLY A 155 -19.10 -5.72 -6.82
C GLY A 155 -20.01 -6.91 -7.13
N ALA A 156 -20.77 -7.40 -6.15
CA ALA A 156 -21.67 -8.53 -6.32
C ALA A 156 -22.86 -8.20 -7.24
N GLU A 157 -23.36 -6.96 -7.19
CA GLU A 157 -24.49 -6.52 -8.01
C GLU A 157 -24.16 -6.51 -9.51
N VAL A 158 -22.91 -6.20 -9.88
CA VAL A 158 -22.48 -6.21 -11.30
C VAL A 158 -22.34 -7.63 -11.84
N GLY A 159 -21.95 -8.59 -11.02
CA GLY A 159 -21.88 -10.01 -11.42
C GLY A 159 -23.24 -10.63 -11.73
N GLN A 160 -24.32 -10.13 -11.13
CA GLN A 160 -25.67 -10.61 -11.39
C GLN A 160 -26.27 -10.07 -12.70
N VAL A 161 -25.84 -8.89 -13.14
CA VAL A 161 -26.33 -8.30 -14.42
C VAL A 161 -25.69 -8.96 -15.64
N GLY A 162 -24.50 -9.57 -15.50
CA GLY A 162 -23.80 -10.31 -16.57
C GLY A 162 -24.27 -11.76 -16.75
N GLY A 163 -25.05 -12.28 -15.81
CA GLY A 163 -25.60 -13.65 -15.81
C GLY A 163 -26.94 -13.80 -16.53
N GLY A 164 -27.24 -13.00 -17.55
CA GLY A 164 -28.38 -13.21 -18.43
C GLY A 164 -28.33 -14.63 -19.01
N ARG A 165 -29.29 -15.45 -18.58
CA ARG A 165 -29.56 -16.81 -19.08
C ARG A 165 -29.47 -16.80 -20.60
N LEU A 166 -28.53 -17.51 -21.15
CA LEU A 166 -28.62 -17.99 -22.53
C LEU A 166 -29.74 -19.03 -22.52
N GLU A 167 -30.95 -18.62 -22.83
CA GLU A 167 -32.03 -19.55 -23.16
C GLU A 167 -31.74 -20.11 -24.58
N HIS A 168 -31.62 -21.41 -24.64
CA HIS A 168 -31.45 -22.19 -25.88
C HIS A 168 -32.76 -22.32 -26.65
#